data_6a3532956319511c425bb27fe0f57c16
#
_entry.id   6a3532956319511c425bb27fe0f57c16
#
_cell.length_a   1.000
_cell.length_b   1.000
_cell.length_c   1.000
_cell.angle_alpha   90.00
_cell.angle_beta   90.00
_cell.angle_gamma   90.00
#
_symmetry.space_group_name_H-M   'P 1'
#
loop_
_entity.id
_entity.type
_entity.pdbx_description
1 polymer ?
#
loop_
_entity_poly.entity_id
_entity_poly.type
_entity_poly.pdbx_seq_one_letter_code
_entity_poly.pdbx_strand_id
1 'polypeptide(L)'
;MIVRPMFNLVLLPDVNYYFKNDFLKDWSLFPIEEKEEILFLVLRENKPRAELQPDDFYPVGVSAKIETVEEDGNLRIHTLERVNVSCIEIHDGYIEAKACVRAGVNDLPQEEASERFGKLQKILLQFVQRYQWGMWARSYILQWTTLSEAVCTLTEYLSLSPDEKYQ
;
A
#
# COMPACT_ATOMS: atom_id res chain seq x y z
N MET A 1 0.22 -17.15 1.16
CA MET A 1 -0.48 -15.96 1.71
C MET A 1 -1.72 -15.72 0.88
N ILE A 2 -2.81 -15.31 1.53
CA ILE A 2 -4.05 -14.93 0.82
C ILE A 2 -3.81 -13.60 0.10
N VAL A 3 -4.17 -13.58 -1.19
CA VAL A 3 -4.00 -12.41 -2.06
C VAL A 3 -5.28 -11.59 -2.10
N ARG A 4 -5.12 -10.29 -1.98
CA ARG A 4 -6.16 -9.29 -2.23
C ARG A 4 -5.75 -8.47 -3.46
N PRO A 5 -6.36 -8.72 -4.62
CA PRO A 5 -6.09 -7.96 -5.83
C PRO A 5 -6.45 -6.49 -5.70
N MET A 6 -5.62 -5.65 -6.27
CA MET A 6 -5.83 -4.20 -6.35
C MET A 6 -5.75 -3.77 -7.81
N PHE A 7 -6.53 -2.78 -8.19
CA PHE A 7 -6.44 -2.16 -9.51
C PHE A 7 -6.32 -0.65 -9.37
N ASN A 8 -5.40 -0.06 -10.12
CA ASN A 8 -5.08 1.38 -10.10
C ASN A 8 -4.59 1.93 -8.74
N LEU A 9 -4.27 1.06 -7.80
CA LEU A 9 -3.75 1.43 -6.50
C LEU A 9 -2.51 0.59 -6.20
N VAL A 10 -1.40 1.24 -6.02
CA VAL A 10 -0.13 0.63 -5.58
C VAL A 10 0.08 0.99 -4.12
N LEU A 11 0.04 -0.01 -3.25
CA LEU A 11 0.34 0.17 -1.84
C LEU A 11 1.85 0.16 -1.63
N LEU A 12 2.32 1.01 -0.74
CA LEU A 12 3.72 1.11 -0.39
C LEU A 12 3.96 0.57 1.02
N PRO A 13 5.15 0.07 1.34
CA PRO A 13 5.44 -0.50 2.66
C PRO A 13 5.44 0.57 3.76
N ASP A 14 5.20 0.12 4.99
CA ASP A 14 5.25 0.92 6.22
C ASP A 14 4.25 2.10 6.24
N VAL A 15 3.06 1.88 5.68
CA VAL A 15 1.97 2.87 5.62
C VAL A 15 0.68 2.29 6.20
N ASN A 16 -0.08 3.12 6.91
CA ASN A 16 -1.42 2.79 7.38
C ASN A 16 -2.46 3.20 6.34
N TYR A 17 -3.25 2.22 5.90
CA TYR A 17 -4.35 2.42 4.96
C TYR A 17 -5.69 2.13 5.62
N TYR A 18 -6.72 2.84 5.16
CA TYR A 18 -8.10 2.65 5.58
C TYR A 18 -8.94 2.22 4.38
N PHE A 19 -9.52 1.05 4.45
CA PHE A 19 -10.38 0.49 3.40
C PHE A 19 -11.76 0.17 3.93
N LYS A 20 -12.77 0.25 3.06
CA LYS A 20 -14.05 -0.36 3.34
C LYS A 20 -13.94 -1.87 3.11
N ASN A 21 -14.45 -2.66 4.07
CA ASN A 21 -14.43 -4.11 3.99
C ASN A 21 -15.07 -4.66 2.69
N ASP A 22 -16.11 -4.01 2.19
CA ASP A 22 -16.78 -4.40 0.96
C ASP A 22 -15.84 -4.44 -0.24
N PHE A 23 -14.85 -3.56 -0.29
CA PHE A 23 -13.83 -3.54 -1.32
C PHE A 23 -12.97 -4.82 -1.37
N LEU A 24 -12.77 -5.47 -0.23
CA LEU A 24 -11.93 -6.68 -0.13
C LEU A 24 -12.74 -7.97 -0.13
N LYS A 25 -14.05 -7.93 0.17
CA LYS A 25 -14.92 -9.12 0.25
C LYS A 25 -15.07 -9.85 -1.08
N ASP A 26 -15.11 -9.12 -2.18
CA ASP A 26 -15.34 -9.70 -3.52
C ASP A 26 -14.20 -10.63 -3.96
N TRP A 27 -13.07 -10.60 -3.28
CA TRP A 27 -11.88 -11.35 -3.65
C TRP A 27 -11.62 -12.62 -2.84
N SER A 28 -12.39 -12.86 -1.79
CA SER A 28 -12.26 -14.08 -0.99
C SER A 28 -13.56 -14.42 -0.28
N LEU A 29 -13.89 -15.70 -0.23
CA LEU A 29 -14.97 -16.25 0.60
C LEU A 29 -14.58 -16.31 2.08
N PHE A 30 -13.30 -16.19 2.40
CA PHE A 30 -12.86 -16.15 3.80
C PHE A 30 -13.16 -14.80 4.41
N PRO A 31 -13.70 -14.77 5.64
CA PRO A 31 -13.85 -13.53 6.38
C PRO A 31 -12.48 -12.90 6.60
N ILE A 32 -12.47 -11.59 6.71
CA ILE A 32 -11.28 -10.84 7.08
C ILE A 32 -11.22 -10.80 8.59
N GLU A 33 -10.10 -11.26 9.15
CA GLU A 33 -9.90 -11.32 10.60
C GLU A 33 -8.79 -10.36 11.06
N GLU A 34 -8.92 -9.84 12.27
CA GLU A 34 -7.87 -9.04 12.88
C GLU A 34 -6.58 -9.86 13.04
N LYS A 35 -5.44 -9.19 12.83
CA LYS A 35 -4.09 -9.77 12.87
C LYS A 35 -3.78 -10.74 11.72
N GLU A 36 -4.69 -10.93 10.77
CA GLU A 36 -4.42 -11.69 9.56
C GLU A 36 -3.35 -10.98 8.72
N GLU A 37 -2.41 -11.77 8.19
CA GLU A 37 -1.45 -11.30 7.21
C GLU A 37 -1.94 -11.63 5.81
N ILE A 38 -2.05 -10.61 4.99
CA ILE A 38 -2.52 -10.68 3.61
C ILE A 38 -1.49 -10.12 2.65
N LEU A 39 -1.64 -10.46 1.39
CA LEU A 39 -0.79 -9.98 0.31
C LEU A 39 -1.60 -9.14 -0.68
N PHE A 40 -1.22 -7.90 -0.86
CA PHE A 40 -1.77 -7.06 -1.91
C PHE A 40 -0.96 -7.21 -3.19
N LEU A 41 -1.64 -7.57 -4.28
CA LEU A 41 -1.06 -7.64 -5.62
C LEU A 41 -1.85 -6.74 -6.57
N VAL A 42 -1.11 -5.96 -7.36
CA VAL A 42 -1.72 -5.06 -8.35
C VAL A 42 -1.99 -5.82 -9.64
N LEU A 43 -3.18 -5.60 -10.18
CA LEU A 43 -3.59 -6.10 -11.50
C LEU A 43 -3.10 -5.13 -12.58
N ARG A 44 -2.62 -5.68 -13.70
CA ARG A 44 -2.25 -4.91 -14.90
C ARG A 44 -3.47 -4.32 -15.59
N GLU A 45 -4.58 -5.06 -15.58
CA GLU A 45 -5.85 -4.69 -16.18
C GLU A 45 -7.01 -5.00 -15.23
N ASN A 46 -8.08 -4.22 -15.32
CA ASN A 46 -9.30 -4.51 -14.57
C ASN A 46 -10.07 -5.65 -15.22
N LYS A 47 -9.97 -6.84 -14.65
CA LYS A 47 -10.66 -8.04 -15.10
C LYS A 47 -11.58 -8.59 -14.02
N PRO A 48 -12.73 -9.17 -14.42
CA PRO A 48 -13.56 -9.92 -13.48
C PRO A 48 -12.78 -11.14 -12.97
N ARG A 49 -13.05 -11.53 -11.73
CA ARG A 49 -12.34 -12.62 -11.06
C ARG A 49 -12.31 -13.93 -11.86
N ALA A 50 -13.40 -14.27 -12.54
CA ALA A 50 -13.52 -15.50 -13.31
C ALA A 50 -12.57 -15.56 -14.53
N GLU A 51 -12.03 -14.43 -14.96
CA GLU A 51 -11.13 -14.31 -16.12
C GLU A 51 -9.67 -14.10 -15.71
N LEU A 52 -9.39 -14.01 -14.41
CA LEU A 52 -8.04 -13.76 -13.93
C LEU A 52 -7.10 -14.94 -14.21
N GLN A 53 -5.91 -14.60 -14.64
CA GLN A 53 -4.77 -15.50 -14.81
C GLN A 53 -3.59 -15.02 -13.94
N PRO A 54 -2.67 -15.89 -13.56
CA PRO A 54 -1.47 -15.49 -12.80
C PRO A 54 -0.66 -14.35 -13.45
N ASP A 55 -0.61 -14.31 -14.78
CA ASP A 55 0.13 -13.28 -15.56
C ASP A 55 -0.54 -11.90 -15.55
N ASP A 56 -1.78 -11.80 -15.08
CA ASP A 56 -2.48 -10.52 -14.94
C ASP A 56 -1.96 -9.69 -13.75
N PHE A 57 -1.17 -10.30 -12.88
CA PHE A 57 -0.60 -9.62 -11.73
C PHE A 57 0.81 -9.11 -11.99
N TYR A 58 1.17 -8.04 -11.31
CA TYR A 58 2.57 -7.64 -11.22
C TYR A 58 3.35 -8.60 -10.30
N PRO A 59 4.64 -8.86 -10.58
CA PRO A 59 5.43 -9.85 -9.84
C PRO A 59 5.91 -9.38 -8.46
N VAL A 60 5.65 -8.14 -8.09
CA VAL A 60 5.97 -7.59 -6.77
C VAL A 60 4.68 -7.15 -6.10
N GLY A 61 4.53 -7.50 -4.84
CA GLY A 61 3.41 -7.08 -4.00
C GLY A 61 3.87 -6.45 -2.70
N VAL A 62 2.90 -6.20 -1.85
CA VAL A 62 3.14 -5.70 -0.49
C VAL A 62 2.40 -6.59 0.49
N SER A 63 3.14 -7.13 1.46
CA SER A 63 2.55 -7.82 2.60
C SER A 63 1.94 -6.80 3.56
N ALA A 64 0.85 -7.16 4.19
CA ALA A 64 0.16 -6.27 5.11
C ALA A 64 -0.50 -7.07 6.24
N LYS A 65 -0.73 -6.38 7.34
CA LYS A 65 -1.44 -6.91 8.49
C LYS A 65 -2.72 -6.12 8.72
N ILE A 66 -3.80 -6.83 8.95
CA ILE A 66 -5.07 -6.24 9.37
C ILE A 66 -4.95 -5.90 10.85
N GLU A 67 -5.00 -4.61 11.18
CA GLU A 67 -4.89 -4.16 12.56
C GLU A 67 -6.23 -4.16 13.29
N THR A 68 -7.25 -3.60 12.65
CA THR A 68 -8.62 -3.54 13.19
C THR A 68 -9.65 -3.74 12.10
N VAL A 69 -10.76 -4.37 12.50
CA VAL A 69 -12.00 -4.48 11.73
C VAL A 69 -13.07 -3.73 12.51
N GLU A 70 -13.51 -2.58 12.02
CA GLU A 70 -14.50 -1.74 12.71
C GLU A 70 -15.93 -2.23 12.44
N GLU A 71 -16.84 -1.95 13.37
CA GLU A 71 -18.25 -2.38 13.27
C GLU A 71 -18.97 -1.79 12.04
N ASP A 72 -18.56 -0.62 11.58
CA ASP A 72 -19.08 0.05 10.39
C ASP A 72 -18.53 -0.51 9.07
N GLY A 73 -17.67 -1.52 9.15
CA GLY A 73 -17.04 -2.18 8.00
C GLY A 73 -15.79 -1.50 7.49
N ASN A 74 -15.21 -0.57 8.25
CA ASN A 74 -13.90 -0.03 7.93
C ASN A 74 -12.79 -0.98 8.42
N LEU A 75 -11.72 -1.06 7.64
CA LEU A 75 -10.52 -1.83 7.95
C LEU A 75 -9.33 -0.89 8.08
N ARG A 76 -8.58 -1.03 9.15
CA ARG A 76 -7.25 -0.43 9.25
C ARG A 76 -6.22 -1.50 8.97
N ILE A 77 -5.38 -1.23 7.98
CA ILE A 77 -4.36 -2.13 7.47
C ILE A 77 -3.02 -1.44 7.55
N HIS A 78 -2.03 -2.12 8.14
CA HIS A 78 -0.64 -1.68 8.11
C HIS A 78 0.13 -2.51 7.09
N THR A 79 0.69 -1.85 6.09
CA THR A 79 1.56 -2.51 5.11
C THR A 79 2.95 -2.74 5.71
N LEU A 80 3.53 -3.90 5.44
CA LEU A 80 4.78 -4.33 6.05
C LEU A 80 5.94 -4.17 5.05
N GLU A 81 6.07 -5.11 4.13
CA GLU A 81 7.25 -5.24 3.29
C GLU A 81 6.88 -5.47 1.82
N ARG A 82 7.76 -5.03 0.93
CA ARG A 82 7.71 -5.48 -0.47
C ARG A 82 8.09 -6.94 -0.57
N VAL A 83 7.38 -7.67 -1.40
CA VAL A 83 7.64 -9.09 -1.64
C VAL A 83 7.68 -9.40 -3.12
N ASN A 84 8.61 -10.27 -3.50
CA ASN A 84 8.60 -10.91 -4.83
C ASN A 84 7.66 -12.11 -4.79
N VAL A 85 6.79 -12.22 -5.78
CA VAL A 85 5.83 -13.30 -5.91
C VAL A 85 6.36 -14.32 -6.91
N SER A 86 6.41 -15.58 -6.50
CA SER A 86 6.95 -16.67 -7.32
C SER A 86 5.89 -17.62 -7.86
N CYS A 87 4.73 -17.68 -7.22
CA CYS A 87 3.66 -18.59 -7.60
C CYS A 87 2.33 -17.97 -7.18
N ILE A 88 1.38 -17.91 -8.11
CA ILE A 88 0.01 -17.46 -7.86
C ILE A 88 -0.93 -18.60 -8.23
N GLU A 89 -1.79 -19.00 -7.31
CA GLU A 89 -2.78 -20.02 -7.48
C GLU A 89 -4.18 -19.42 -7.30
N ILE A 90 -5.01 -19.54 -8.32
CA ILE A 90 -6.37 -18.99 -8.35
C ILE A 90 -7.35 -20.14 -8.11
N HIS A 91 -8.08 -20.07 -6.99
CA HIS A 91 -9.10 -21.04 -6.60
C HIS A 91 -10.50 -20.42 -6.68
N ASP A 92 -11.55 -21.22 -6.66
CA ASP A 92 -12.93 -20.74 -6.76
C ASP A 92 -13.32 -19.73 -5.67
N GLY A 93 -12.76 -19.85 -4.47
CA GLY A 93 -13.10 -19.04 -3.32
C GLY A 93 -12.04 -18.01 -2.90
N TYR A 94 -10.80 -18.12 -3.38
CA TYR A 94 -9.68 -17.29 -2.95
C TYR A 94 -8.53 -17.33 -3.94
N ILE A 95 -7.59 -16.43 -3.76
CA ILE A 95 -6.32 -16.42 -4.49
C ILE A 95 -5.22 -16.53 -3.46
N GLU A 96 -4.25 -17.40 -3.70
CA GLU A 96 -3.07 -17.49 -2.85
C GLU A 96 -1.78 -17.33 -3.63
N ALA A 97 -0.72 -16.92 -2.97
CA ALA A 97 0.59 -16.79 -3.57
C ALA A 97 1.72 -17.16 -2.61
N LYS A 98 2.81 -17.65 -3.21
CA LYS A 98 4.10 -17.78 -2.52
C LYS A 98 4.90 -16.52 -2.74
N ALA A 99 5.32 -15.90 -1.64
CA ALA A 99 6.04 -14.65 -1.68
C ALA A 99 7.29 -14.73 -0.80
N CYS A 100 8.32 -14.01 -1.18
CA CYS A 100 9.52 -13.81 -0.38
C CYS A 100 9.82 -12.32 -0.26
N VAL A 101 10.31 -11.91 0.90
CA VAL A 101 10.66 -10.52 1.16
C VAL A 101 11.66 -10.03 0.12
N ARG A 102 11.35 -8.88 -0.47
CA ARG A 102 12.25 -8.16 -1.35
C ARG A 102 13.01 -7.13 -0.52
N ALA A 103 14.21 -7.50 -0.09
CA ALA A 103 15.08 -6.58 0.62
C ALA A 103 15.33 -5.33 -0.25
N GLY A 104 14.98 -4.16 0.28
CA GLY A 104 15.33 -2.89 -0.32
C GLY A 104 16.82 -2.62 -0.14
N VAL A 105 17.43 -1.93 -1.11
CA VAL A 105 18.76 -1.37 -0.94
C VAL A 105 18.59 -0.02 -0.25
N ASN A 106 19.08 0.10 0.98
CA ASN A 106 19.16 1.40 1.64
C ASN A 106 20.51 2.02 1.28
N ASP A 107 20.52 2.76 0.18
CA ASP A 107 21.71 3.42 -0.36
C ASP A 107 21.90 4.86 0.16
N LEU A 108 20.95 5.34 0.99
CA LEU A 108 21.00 6.69 1.54
C LEU A 108 21.45 6.65 3.01
N PRO A 109 22.59 7.30 3.35
CA PRO A 109 23.04 7.43 4.72
C PRO A 109 21.97 8.09 5.61
N GLN A 110 21.81 7.62 6.84
CA GLN A 110 20.75 8.09 7.75
C GLN A 110 20.78 9.60 7.98
N GLU A 111 21.97 10.19 8.06
CA GLU A 111 22.15 11.64 8.22
C GLU A 111 21.60 12.40 7.01
N GLU A 112 21.92 11.95 5.81
CA GLU A 112 21.42 12.53 4.57
C GLU A 112 19.90 12.33 4.41
N ALA A 113 19.37 11.17 4.79
CA ALA A 113 17.93 10.92 4.80
C ALA A 113 17.20 11.89 5.74
N SER A 114 17.74 12.13 6.94
CA SER A 114 17.18 13.07 7.92
C SER A 114 17.21 14.52 7.40
N GLU A 115 18.31 14.92 6.75
CA GLU A 115 18.43 16.25 6.16
C GLU A 115 17.41 16.46 5.04
N ARG A 116 17.28 15.47 4.13
CA ARG A 116 16.32 15.50 3.03
C ARG A 116 14.88 15.52 3.55
N PHE A 117 14.59 14.71 4.57
CA PHE A 117 13.28 14.72 5.23
C PHE A 117 12.93 16.09 5.81
N GLY A 118 13.84 16.72 6.56
CA GLY A 118 13.62 18.05 7.13
C GLY A 118 13.37 19.13 6.05
N LYS A 119 14.11 19.06 4.93
CA LYS A 119 13.88 19.94 3.77
C LYS A 119 12.51 19.72 3.14
N LEU A 120 12.13 18.46 2.89
CA LEU A 120 10.84 18.10 2.31
C LEU A 120 9.68 18.57 3.21
N GLN A 121 9.73 18.24 4.49
CA GLN A 121 8.71 18.61 5.46
C GLN A 121 8.52 20.14 5.52
N LYS A 122 9.63 20.91 5.54
CA LYS A 122 9.58 22.37 5.53
C LYS A 122 8.88 22.93 4.27
N ILE A 123 9.22 22.39 3.09
CA ILE A 123 8.60 22.81 1.81
C ILE A 123 7.11 22.51 1.83
N LEU A 124 6.72 21.32 2.26
CA LEU A 124 5.32 20.92 2.32
C LEU A 124 4.52 21.77 3.30
N LEU A 125 5.07 22.04 4.49
CA LEU A 125 4.41 22.91 5.46
C LEU A 125 4.21 24.33 4.94
N GLN A 126 5.17 24.87 4.18
CA GLN A 126 5.02 26.18 3.51
C GLN A 126 3.98 26.16 2.41
N PHE A 127 3.92 25.06 1.66
CA PHE A 127 2.94 24.88 0.59
C PHE A 127 1.52 24.83 1.13
N VAL A 128 1.25 23.97 2.12
CA VAL A 128 -0.10 23.76 2.66
C VAL A 128 -0.66 25.00 3.38
N GLN A 129 0.19 25.87 3.92
CA GLN A 129 -0.25 27.12 4.55
C GLN A 129 -1.05 28.05 3.64
N ARG A 130 -0.93 27.88 2.32
CA ARG A 130 -1.62 28.71 1.32
C ARG A 130 -3.07 28.28 1.08
N TYR A 131 -3.50 27.15 1.65
CA TYR A 131 -4.82 26.56 1.40
C TYR A 131 -5.69 26.52 2.67
N GLN A 132 -6.99 26.60 2.49
CA GLN A 132 -7.95 26.54 3.60
C GLN A 132 -7.90 25.21 4.38
N TRP A 133 -7.61 24.10 3.68
CA TRP A 133 -7.43 22.77 4.26
C TRP A 133 -6.02 22.57 4.88
N GLY A 134 -5.16 23.57 4.79
CA GLY A 134 -3.76 23.48 5.19
C GLY A 134 -3.56 23.15 6.68
N MET A 135 -4.50 23.52 7.53
CA MET A 135 -4.41 23.22 8.97
C MET A 135 -4.51 21.71 9.24
N TRP A 136 -5.41 21.03 8.55
CA TRP A 136 -5.52 19.58 8.61
C TRP A 136 -4.28 18.87 8.03
N ALA A 137 -3.86 19.27 6.84
CA ALA A 137 -2.68 18.71 6.19
C ALA A 137 -1.40 18.96 7.00
N ARG A 138 -1.29 20.11 7.65
CA ARG A 138 -0.16 20.42 8.56
C ARG A 138 -0.06 19.39 9.68
N SER A 139 -1.16 19.08 10.35
CA SER A 139 -1.17 18.10 11.45
C SER A 139 -0.74 16.72 10.96
N TYR A 140 -1.16 16.33 9.77
CA TYR A 140 -0.79 15.07 9.14
C TYR A 140 0.70 15.02 8.77
N ILE A 141 1.22 16.06 8.10
CA ILE A 141 2.65 16.15 7.73
C ILE A 141 3.58 16.13 8.96
N LEU A 142 3.14 16.70 10.07
CA LEU A 142 3.93 16.71 11.30
C LEU A 142 3.98 15.35 12.01
N GLN A 143 3.13 14.41 11.67
CA GLN A 143 3.17 13.04 12.21
C GLN A 143 4.23 12.16 11.54
N TRP A 144 4.67 12.52 10.34
CA TRP A 144 5.73 11.77 9.66
C TRP A 144 7.05 11.87 10.40
N THR A 145 7.76 10.77 10.49
CA THR A 145 9.00 10.64 11.25
C THR A 145 10.22 10.32 10.37
N THR A 146 9.98 9.77 9.17
CA THR A 146 11.03 9.35 8.26
C THR A 146 10.81 9.87 6.84
N LEU A 147 11.91 9.94 6.07
CA LEU A 147 11.84 10.27 4.64
C LEU A 147 11.04 9.22 3.87
N SER A 148 11.20 7.95 4.20
CA SER A 148 10.51 6.84 3.55
C SER A 148 8.99 6.98 3.72
N GLU A 149 8.53 7.19 4.96
CA GLU A 149 7.11 7.40 5.25
C GLU A 149 6.53 8.60 4.48
N ALA A 150 7.24 9.73 4.47
CA ALA A 150 6.81 10.92 3.73
C ALA A 150 6.70 10.65 2.23
N VAL A 151 7.70 10.03 1.62
CA VAL A 151 7.71 9.72 0.19
C VAL A 151 6.61 8.71 -0.16
N CYS A 152 6.47 7.64 0.62
CA CYS A 152 5.45 6.63 0.41
C CYS A 152 4.04 7.25 0.47
N THR A 153 3.76 8.07 1.47
CA THR A 153 2.46 8.73 1.60
C THR A 153 2.19 9.72 0.46
N LEU A 154 3.21 10.50 0.05
CA LEU A 154 3.05 11.47 -1.04
C LEU A 154 2.79 10.80 -2.40
N THR A 155 3.29 9.60 -2.62
CA THR A 155 3.12 8.87 -3.88
C THR A 155 1.64 8.60 -4.20
N GLU A 156 0.78 8.49 -3.19
CA GLU A 156 -0.67 8.34 -3.40
C GLU A 156 -1.31 9.57 -4.07
N TYR A 157 -0.77 10.75 -3.81
CA TYR A 157 -1.27 12.02 -4.34
C TYR A 157 -0.66 12.40 -5.68
N LEU A 158 0.28 11.60 -6.19
CA LEU A 158 0.86 11.82 -7.51
C LEU A 158 -0.02 11.19 -8.59
N SER A 159 -0.32 11.96 -9.62
CA SER A 159 -1.09 11.50 -10.79
C SER A 159 -0.21 10.68 -11.73
N LEU A 160 0.29 9.54 -11.22
CA LEU A 160 1.09 8.58 -11.98
C LEU A 160 0.24 7.38 -12.36
N SER A 161 0.53 6.79 -13.52
CA SER A 161 -0.04 5.50 -13.92
C SER A 161 0.44 4.37 -12.98
N PRO A 162 -0.28 3.23 -12.89
CA PRO A 162 0.19 2.09 -12.12
C PRO A 162 1.58 1.62 -12.54
N ASP A 163 1.90 1.61 -13.83
CA ASP A 163 3.21 1.21 -14.33
C ASP A 163 4.33 2.15 -13.83
N GLU A 164 4.09 3.46 -13.83
CA GLU A 164 5.06 4.45 -13.31
C GLU A 164 5.24 4.34 -11.79
N LYS A 165 4.17 4.04 -11.04
CA LYS A 165 4.26 3.82 -9.59
C LYS A 165 4.98 2.51 -9.25
N TYR A 166 4.97 1.57 -10.20
CA TYR A 166 5.51 0.24 -10.01
C TYR A 166 7.02 0.16 -10.32
N GLN A 167 7.57 1.08 -11.10
CA GLN A 167 9.00 1.20 -11.39
C GLN A 167 9.78 1.76 -10.21
#